data_11984deb7eda1108ac5a7b29990194e5
#
_entry.id   11984deb7eda1108ac5a7b29990194e5
#
_cell.length_a   1.000
_cell.length_b   1.000
_cell.length_c   1.000
_cell.angle_alpha   90.00
_cell.angle_beta   90.00
_cell.angle_gamma   90.00
#
_symmetry.space_group_name_H-M   'P 1'
#
loop_
_entity.id
_entity.type
_entity.pdbx_description
1 polymer ?
#
loop_
_entity_poly.entity_id
_entity_poly.type
_entity_poly.pdbx_seq_one_letter_code
_entity_poly.pdbx_strand_id
1 'polypeptide(L)'
;MATIRKEFHSPRSADAVWALLRRFDAVHELARGFVAATDMEPSGARVVTFVNGVQVREWPVSADDTARRLVYAIVDSPTYSHYSAAAQVFEDGTGSRFVWTVDFLPDAMAGAQEGAMAAGAAAMARNLV
;
A
#
# COMPACT_ATOMS: atom_id res chain seq x y z
N MET A 1 1.50 -6.12 19.11
CA MET A 1 1.48 -5.58 17.74
C MET A 1 0.62 -6.46 16.86
N ALA A 2 -0.30 -5.88 16.14
CA ALA A 2 -1.19 -6.63 15.25
C ALA A 2 -0.59 -6.66 13.84
N THR A 3 -0.91 -7.70 13.08
CA THR A 3 -0.49 -7.87 11.69
C THR A 3 -1.70 -8.28 10.86
N ILE A 4 -1.89 -7.61 9.72
CA ILE A 4 -2.92 -7.96 8.74
C ILE A 4 -2.25 -8.14 7.38
N ARG A 5 -2.66 -9.20 6.67
CA ARG A 5 -2.17 -9.53 5.35
C ARG A 5 -3.34 -9.67 4.39
N LYS A 6 -3.21 -9.03 3.22
CA LYS A 6 -4.14 -9.19 2.10
C LYS A 6 -3.36 -9.59 0.86
N GLU A 7 -3.93 -10.43 0.03
CA GLU A 7 -3.34 -10.76 -1.25
C GLU A 7 -4.40 -10.91 -2.33
N PHE A 8 -3.99 -10.69 -3.57
CA PHE A 8 -4.84 -10.89 -4.74
C PHE A 8 -3.99 -11.24 -5.96
N HIS A 9 -4.63 -11.85 -6.96
CA HIS A 9 -4.03 -12.15 -8.24
C HIS A 9 -4.33 -11.03 -9.24
N SER A 10 -3.35 -10.73 -10.12
CA SER A 10 -3.52 -9.84 -11.26
C SER A 10 -3.15 -10.59 -12.55
N PRO A 11 -3.87 -10.39 -13.65
CA PRO A 11 -3.48 -10.96 -14.95
C PRO A 11 -2.26 -10.25 -15.56
N ARG A 12 -1.86 -9.09 -15.02
CA ARG A 12 -0.67 -8.36 -15.50
C ARG A 12 0.60 -9.04 -14.98
N SER A 13 1.69 -8.89 -15.74
CA SER A 13 2.99 -9.43 -15.32
C SER A 13 3.46 -8.79 -14.00
N ALA A 14 4.32 -9.52 -13.28
CA ALA A 14 4.92 -9.00 -12.06
C ALA A 14 5.71 -7.71 -12.31
N ASP A 15 6.41 -7.60 -13.42
CA ASP A 15 7.15 -6.38 -13.77
C ASP A 15 6.22 -5.20 -14.03
N ALA A 16 5.08 -5.41 -14.69
CA ALA A 16 4.11 -4.35 -14.95
C ALA A 16 3.47 -3.85 -13.66
N VAL A 17 3.11 -4.75 -12.75
CA VAL A 17 2.54 -4.38 -11.44
C VAL A 17 3.58 -3.68 -10.58
N TRP A 18 4.81 -4.19 -10.54
CA TRP A 18 5.91 -3.56 -9.81
C TRP A 18 6.22 -2.16 -10.34
N ALA A 19 6.21 -1.95 -11.65
CA ALA A 19 6.46 -0.64 -12.26
C ALA A 19 5.49 0.43 -11.72
N LEU A 20 4.24 0.06 -11.45
CA LEU A 20 3.26 0.98 -10.87
C LEU A 20 3.45 1.10 -9.35
N LEU A 21 3.62 -0.02 -8.64
CA LEU A 21 3.78 -0.04 -7.18
C LEU A 21 5.00 0.78 -6.73
N ARG A 22 6.13 0.67 -7.43
CA ARG A 22 7.38 1.34 -7.06
C ARG A 22 7.31 2.86 -7.19
N ARG A 23 6.35 3.39 -7.93
CA ARG A 23 6.15 4.84 -8.06
C ARG A 23 5.50 5.38 -6.80
N PHE A 24 6.33 5.82 -5.87
CA PHE A 24 5.87 6.29 -4.56
C PHE A 24 4.95 7.51 -4.65
N ASP A 25 5.08 8.30 -5.71
CA ASP A 25 4.26 9.49 -5.99
C ASP A 25 2.91 9.18 -6.66
N ALA A 26 2.62 7.92 -6.96
CA ALA A 26 1.51 7.53 -7.82
C ALA A 26 0.58 6.48 -7.20
N VAL A 27 0.52 6.38 -5.87
CA VAL A 27 -0.38 5.41 -5.22
C VAL A 27 -1.85 5.66 -5.55
N HIS A 28 -2.23 6.90 -5.88
CA HIS A 28 -3.58 7.23 -6.32
C HIS A 28 -3.93 6.62 -7.70
N GLU A 29 -2.94 6.26 -8.50
CA GLU A 29 -3.17 5.51 -9.75
C GLU A 29 -3.35 4.02 -9.46
N LEU A 30 -2.48 3.45 -8.62
CA LEU A 30 -2.57 2.03 -8.21
C LEU A 30 -3.87 1.73 -7.47
N ALA A 31 -4.22 2.58 -6.52
CA ALA A 31 -5.37 2.37 -5.63
C ALA A 31 -6.53 3.33 -5.93
N ARG A 32 -6.75 3.65 -7.21
CA ARG A 32 -7.88 4.49 -7.63
C ARG A 32 -9.19 3.94 -7.10
N GLY A 33 -10.01 4.83 -6.53
CA GLY A 33 -11.26 4.46 -5.87
C GLY A 33 -11.12 4.27 -4.36
N PHE A 34 -9.89 4.13 -3.86
CA PHE A 34 -9.55 4.10 -2.44
C PHE A 34 -8.69 5.30 -2.04
N VAL A 35 -7.69 5.61 -2.84
CA VAL A 35 -6.83 6.80 -2.69
C VAL A 35 -7.27 7.85 -3.70
N ALA A 36 -7.55 9.07 -3.19
CA ALA A 36 -7.97 10.20 -4.03
C ALA A 36 -6.80 11.01 -4.55
N ALA A 37 -5.74 11.20 -3.76
CA ALA A 37 -4.60 12.05 -4.13
C ALA A 37 -3.32 11.61 -3.41
N THR A 38 -2.19 11.90 -4.04
CA THR A 38 -0.84 11.71 -3.49
C THR A 38 -0.05 12.98 -3.69
N ASP A 39 0.45 13.58 -2.60
CA ASP A 39 1.23 14.80 -2.63
C ASP A 39 2.61 14.56 -2.02
N MET A 40 3.67 14.81 -2.79
CA MET A 40 5.04 14.62 -2.33
C MET A 40 5.52 15.81 -1.52
N GLU A 41 6.20 15.54 -0.42
CA GLU A 41 6.86 16.55 0.41
C GLU A 41 8.37 16.64 0.10
N PRO A 42 9.01 17.78 0.38
CA PRO A 42 10.45 17.94 0.15
C PRO A 42 11.30 16.91 0.90
N SER A 43 10.81 16.36 2.03
CA SER A 43 11.48 15.32 2.79
C SER A 43 11.57 13.96 2.08
N GLY A 44 10.75 13.75 1.05
CA GLY A 44 10.58 12.47 0.39
C GLY A 44 9.38 11.66 0.90
N ALA A 45 8.71 12.14 1.94
CA ALA A 45 7.44 11.57 2.39
C ALA A 45 6.33 11.88 1.39
N ARG A 46 5.29 11.05 1.36
CA ARG A 46 4.07 11.34 0.61
C ARG A 46 2.91 11.55 1.57
N VAL A 47 2.04 12.51 1.26
CA VAL A 47 0.75 12.66 1.92
C VAL A 47 -0.29 11.97 1.06
N VAL A 48 -0.90 10.93 1.60
CA VAL A 48 -1.95 10.17 0.92
C VAL A 48 -3.29 10.65 1.45
N THR A 49 -4.15 11.09 0.53
CA THR A 49 -5.52 11.46 0.84
C THR A 49 -6.44 10.35 0.35
N PHE A 50 -7.16 9.73 1.27
CA PHE A 50 -8.13 8.69 0.94
C PHE A 50 -9.45 9.31 0.47
N VAL A 51 -10.27 8.53 -0.22
CA VAL A 51 -11.57 9.01 -0.74
C VAL A 51 -12.53 9.48 0.35
N ASN A 52 -12.35 9.01 1.59
CA ASN A 52 -13.12 9.49 2.75
C ASN A 52 -12.58 10.80 3.36
N GLY A 53 -11.53 11.37 2.79
CA GLY A 53 -10.91 12.62 3.25
C GLY A 53 -9.82 12.46 4.30
N VAL A 54 -9.62 11.28 4.86
CA VAL A 54 -8.53 11.02 5.81
C VAL A 54 -7.19 11.14 5.10
N GLN A 55 -6.22 11.76 5.77
CA GLN A 55 -4.85 11.90 5.26
C GLN A 55 -3.87 11.21 6.18
N VAL A 56 -2.87 10.58 5.59
CA VAL A 56 -1.72 10.00 6.30
C VAL A 56 -0.44 10.44 5.63
N ARG A 57 0.63 10.54 6.43
CA ARG A 57 1.99 10.79 5.92
C ARG A 57 2.75 9.47 5.92
N GLU A 58 3.27 9.09 4.75
CA GLU A 58 3.98 7.83 4.57
C GLU A 58 5.43 8.08 4.17
N TRP A 59 6.33 7.43 4.88
CA TRP A 59 7.77 7.49 4.64
C TRP A 59 8.24 6.27 3.85
N PRO A 60 9.03 6.44 2.77
CA PRO A 60 9.60 5.32 2.04
C PRO A 60 10.76 4.72 2.84
N VAL A 61 10.60 3.47 3.27
CA VAL A 61 11.62 2.77 4.05
C VAL A 61 12.59 2.03 3.13
N SER A 62 12.05 1.29 2.14
CA SER A 62 12.85 0.47 1.24
C SER A 62 12.10 0.20 -0.06
N ALA A 63 12.82 0.20 -1.17
CA ALA A 63 12.31 -0.26 -2.45
C ALA A 63 13.36 -1.16 -3.08
N ASP A 64 13.00 -2.42 -3.31
CA ASP A 64 13.88 -3.45 -3.86
C ASP A 64 13.34 -3.93 -5.20
N ASP A 65 13.99 -3.50 -6.28
CA ASP A 65 13.55 -3.84 -7.65
C ASP A 65 13.70 -5.33 -7.96
N THR A 66 14.68 -6.00 -7.35
CA THR A 66 14.89 -7.43 -7.57
C THR A 66 13.81 -8.26 -6.90
N ALA A 67 13.49 -7.96 -5.65
CA ALA A 67 12.42 -8.63 -4.90
C ALA A 67 11.03 -8.10 -5.26
N ARG A 68 10.92 -7.00 -5.99
CA ARG A 68 9.67 -6.28 -6.28
C ARG A 68 8.91 -5.99 -4.99
N ARG A 69 9.61 -5.37 -4.05
CA ARG A 69 9.10 -5.14 -2.69
C ARG A 69 9.28 -3.68 -2.28
N LEU A 70 8.19 -3.06 -1.86
CA LEU A 70 8.16 -1.71 -1.31
C LEU A 70 7.78 -1.78 0.18
N VAL A 71 8.56 -1.12 1.03
CA VAL A 71 8.27 -0.96 2.46
C VAL A 71 8.08 0.53 2.75
N TYR A 72 7.01 0.85 3.45
CA TYR A 72 6.73 2.21 3.88
C TYR A 72 6.14 2.23 5.29
N ALA A 73 6.25 3.37 5.95
CA ALA A 73 5.76 3.57 7.30
C ALA A 73 4.84 4.79 7.36
N ILE A 74 3.75 4.70 8.12
CA ILE A 74 3.00 5.91 8.49
C ILE A 74 3.75 6.58 9.63
N VAL A 75 4.00 7.88 9.48
CA VAL A 75 4.70 8.70 10.46
C VAL A 75 3.82 9.89 10.89
N ASP A 76 4.10 10.43 12.07
CA ASP A 76 3.39 11.59 12.62
C ASP A 76 1.86 11.38 12.67
N SER A 77 1.44 10.16 12.98
CA SER A 77 0.02 9.81 13.04
C SER A 77 -0.55 10.04 14.44
N PRO A 78 -1.74 10.67 14.56
CA PRO A 78 -2.46 10.71 15.82
C PRO A 78 -3.13 9.39 16.18
N THR A 79 -3.23 8.47 15.20
CA THR A 79 -3.96 7.21 15.34
C THR A 79 -3.03 6.03 15.62
N TYR A 80 -1.90 5.95 14.89
CA TYR A 80 -0.97 4.84 14.99
C TYR A 80 0.32 5.27 15.70
N SER A 81 0.71 4.53 16.74
CA SER A 81 2.02 4.69 17.38
C SER A 81 3.12 3.94 16.62
N HIS A 82 2.74 2.96 15.82
CA HIS A 82 3.60 2.26 14.87
C HIS A 82 2.77 1.79 13.68
N TYR A 83 3.32 1.91 12.48
CA TYR A 83 2.71 1.40 11.26
C TYR A 83 3.79 1.15 10.22
N SER A 84 3.99 -0.10 9.87
CA SER A 84 4.92 -0.50 8.82
C SER A 84 4.20 -1.41 7.83
N ALA A 85 4.29 -1.08 6.56
CA ALA A 85 3.66 -1.82 5.49
C ALA A 85 4.70 -2.36 4.51
N ALA A 86 4.49 -3.56 4.01
CA ALA A 86 5.25 -4.14 2.93
C ALA A 86 4.31 -4.60 1.83
N ALA A 87 4.55 -4.16 0.61
CA ALA A 87 3.86 -4.63 -0.58
C ALA A 87 4.87 -5.32 -1.49
N GLN A 88 4.56 -6.53 -1.92
CA GLN A 88 5.47 -7.32 -2.74
C GLN A 88 4.71 -8.02 -3.87
N VAL A 89 5.35 -8.08 -5.03
CA VAL A 89 4.77 -8.68 -6.24
C VAL A 89 5.56 -9.93 -6.60
N PHE A 90 4.84 -11.04 -6.78
CA PHE A 90 5.41 -12.33 -7.18
C PHE A 90 4.91 -12.73 -8.55
N GLU A 91 5.74 -13.41 -9.32
CA GLU A 91 5.28 -14.08 -10.55
C GLU A 91 4.31 -15.19 -10.18
N ASP A 92 3.23 -15.31 -10.96
CA ASP A 92 2.19 -16.31 -10.76
C ASP A 92 1.61 -16.71 -12.12
N GLY A 93 2.17 -17.74 -12.71
CA GLY A 93 1.88 -18.10 -14.08
C GLY A 93 2.27 -16.99 -15.04
N THR A 94 1.35 -16.58 -15.90
CA THR A 94 1.54 -15.43 -16.81
C THR A 94 1.22 -14.09 -16.16
N GLY A 95 0.58 -14.10 -15.01
CA GLY A 95 0.23 -12.91 -14.22
C GLY A 95 1.11 -12.75 -12.99
N SER A 96 0.52 -12.18 -11.95
CA SER A 96 1.22 -11.89 -10.71
C SER A 96 0.32 -12.04 -9.50
N ARG A 97 0.96 -12.17 -8.33
CA ARG A 97 0.30 -12.17 -7.03
C ARG A 97 0.85 -10.99 -6.22
N PHE A 98 -0.06 -10.18 -5.73
CA PHE A 98 0.23 -9.00 -4.91
C PHE A 98 -0.01 -9.37 -3.44
N VAL A 99 0.99 -9.15 -2.59
CA VAL A 99 0.92 -9.43 -1.16
C VAL A 99 1.17 -8.15 -0.39
N TRP A 100 0.23 -7.76 0.44
CA TRP A 100 0.30 -6.53 1.24
C TRP A 100 0.15 -6.89 2.72
N THR A 101 1.18 -6.59 3.51
CA THR A 101 1.26 -6.89 4.94
C THR A 101 1.50 -5.62 5.72
N VAL A 102 0.74 -5.41 6.78
CA VAL A 102 0.87 -4.24 7.66
C VAL A 102 0.99 -4.70 9.11
N ASP A 103 2.03 -4.22 9.79
CA ASP A 103 2.22 -4.36 11.23
C ASP A 103 1.93 -3.03 11.90
N PHE A 104 1.15 -3.02 12.98
CA PHE A 104 0.72 -1.75 13.57
C PHE A 104 0.43 -1.83 15.07
N LEU A 105 0.46 -0.66 15.70
CA LEU A 105 0.03 -0.39 17.08
C LEU A 105 -0.83 0.88 17.06
N PRO A 106 -1.85 1.01 17.90
CA PRO A 106 -2.30 0.03 18.90
C PRO A 106 -3.14 -1.10 18.28
N ASP A 107 -3.18 -2.23 18.96
CA ASP A 107 -3.94 -3.40 18.50
C ASP A 107 -5.44 -3.12 18.37
N ALA A 108 -5.94 -2.15 19.12
CA ALA A 108 -7.35 -1.71 19.07
C ALA A 108 -7.77 -1.24 17.66
N MET A 109 -6.82 -0.87 16.80
CA MET A 109 -7.11 -0.44 15.42
C MET A 109 -7.33 -1.62 14.46
N ALA A 110 -7.26 -2.86 14.93
CA ALA A 110 -7.33 -4.03 14.05
C ALA A 110 -8.61 -4.09 13.22
N GLY A 111 -9.77 -3.77 13.81
CA GLY A 111 -11.04 -3.77 13.09
C GLY A 111 -11.10 -2.73 11.97
N ALA A 112 -10.70 -1.50 12.27
CA ALA A 112 -10.65 -0.41 11.28
C ALA A 112 -9.63 -0.69 10.17
N GLN A 113 -8.45 -1.21 10.54
CA GLN A 113 -7.38 -1.53 9.59
C GLN A 113 -7.77 -2.69 8.67
N GLU A 114 -8.44 -3.71 9.20
CA GLU A 114 -8.96 -4.82 8.40
C GLU A 114 -9.91 -4.32 7.30
N GLY A 115 -10.86 -3.45 7.66
CA GLY A 115 -11.79 -2.86 6.71
C GLY A 115 -11.11 -1.99 5.66
N ALA A 116 -10.15 -1.16 6.07
CA ALA A 116 -9.41 -0.30 5.17
C ALA A 116 -8.55 -1.12 4.19
N MET A 117 -7.84 -2.13 4.66
CA MET A 117 -7.03 -2.98 3.80
C MET A 117 -7.89 -3.81 2.83
N ALA A 118 -9.05 -4.29 3.26
CA ALA A 118 -9.97 -4.99 2.37
C ALA A 118 -10.43 -4.08 1.24
N ALA A 119 -10.80 -2.84 1.54
CA ALA A 119 -11.21 -1.86 0.54
C ALA A 119 -10.06 -1.48 -0.40
N GLY A 120 -8.88 -1.26 0.15
CA GLY A 120 -7.67 -0.93 -0.63
C GLY A 120 -7.27 -2.06 -1.56
N ALA A 121 -7.24 -3.29 -1.08
CA ALA A 121 -6.90 -4.47 -1.88
C ALA A 121 -7.91 -4.68 -3.01
N ALA A 122 -9.20 -4.51 -2.73
CA ALA A 122 -10.25 -4.61 -3.76
C ALA A 122 -10.08 -3.55 -4.85
N ALA A 123 -9.76 -2.31 -4.48
CA ALA A 123 -9.51 -1.22 -5.43
C ALA A 123 -8.29 -1.52 -6.31
N MET A 124 -7.18 -1.94 -5.71
CA MET A 124 -5.97 -2.29 -6.46
C MET A 124 -6.22 -3.46 -7.41
N ALA A 125 -6.93 -4.49 -6.96
CA ALA A 125 -7.27 -5.64 -7.81
C ALA A 125 -8.10 -5.21 -9.03
N ARG A 126 -9.08 -4.30 -8.86
CA ARG A 126 -9.87 -3.76 -9.98
C ARG A 126 -9.01 -2.98 -10.97
N ASN A 127 -8.03 -2.25 -10.49
CA ASN A 127 -7.18 -1.39 -11.32
C ASN A 127 -6.08 -2.18 -12.06
N LEU A 128 -5.79 -3.39 -11.61
CA LEU A 128 -4.72 -4.24 -12.15
C LEU A 128 -5.25 -5.42 -12.98
N VAL A 129 -6.40 -5.25 -13.59
CA VAL A 129 -6.95 -6.24 -14.52
C VAL A 129 -6.43 -6.06 -15.93
#